data_128c0184f2d5293eb4d657d96af5c062
#
_entry.id   128c0184f2d5293eb4d657d96af5c062
#
_cell.length_a   1.000
_cell.length_b   1.000
_cell.length_c   1.000
_cell.angle_alpha   90.00
_cell.angle_beta   90.00
_cell.angle_gamma   90.00
#
_symmetry.space_group_name_H-M   'P 1'
#
loop_
_entity.id
_entity.type
_entity.pdbx_description
1 polymer ?
#
loop_
_entity_poly.entity_id
_entity_poly.type
_entity_poly.pdbx_seq_one_letter_code
_entity_poly.pdbx_strand_id
1 'polypeptide(L)'
;MIEQLEKVLIILENEILNKNSLWEKEQLYKIVKPEMEELYEYFKKGRKFFKYGKNQRMLESTYLITDSLKKLKDTNLGREILKLQKIYDNV
;
A
#
# COMPACT_ATOMS: atom_id res chain seq x y z
N MET A 1 5.86 -1.36 11.64
CA MET A 1 5.81 -1.41 10.17
C MET A 1 5.44 -2.79 9.63
N ILE A 2 6.15 -3.84 10.03
CA ILE A 2 5.89 -5.21 9.52
C ILE A 2 4.46 -5.66 9.79
N GLU A 3 3.94 -5.43 10.99
CA GLU A 3 2.57 -5.83 11.33
C GLU A 3 1.53 -5.15 10.43
N GLN A 4 1.72 -3.86 10.15
CA GLN A 4 0.81 -3.13 9.27
C GLN A 4 0.93 -3.61 7.83
N LEU A 5 2.15 -3.94 7.38
CA LEU A 5 2.36 -4.49 6.04
C LEU A 5 1.69 -5.86 5.89
N GLU A 6 1.81 -6.72 6.90
CA GLU A 6 1.15 -8.02 6.87
C GLU A 6 -0.36 -7.87 6.79
N LYS A 7 -0.91 -6.93 7.55
CA LYS A 7 -2.34 -6.62 7.51
C LYS A 7 -2.78 -6.14 6.13
N VAL A 8 -2.01 -5.22 5.54
CA VAL A 8 -2.31 -4.71 4.19
C VAL A 8 -2.26 -5.83 3.16
N LEU A 9 -1.26 -6.71 3.24
CA LEU A 9 -1.13 -7.82 2.30
C LEU A 9 -2.31 -8.78 2.36
N ILE A 10 -2.81 -9.08 3.56
CA ILE A 10 -4.00 -9.93 3.72
C ILE A 10 -5.24 -9.26 3.10
N ILE A 11 -5.43 -7.99 3.39
CA ILE A 11 -6.56 -7.23 2.86
C ILE A 11 -6.47 -7.12 1.34
N LEU A 12 -5.25 -6.92 0.82
CA LEU A 12 -5.00 -6.86 -0.62
C LEU A 12 -5.43 -8.16 -1.32
N GLU A 13 -5.09 -9.32 -0.75
CA GLU A 13 -5.51 -10.59 -1.34
C GLU A 13 -7.04 -10.71 -1.39
N ASN A 14 -7.73 -10.28 -0.34
CA ASN A 14 -9.19 -10.27 -0.32
C ASN A 14 -9.76 -9.32 -1.36
N GLU A 15 -9.13 -8.17 -1.56
CA GLU A 15 -9.57 -7.20 -2.55
C GLU A 15 -9.39 -7.72 -3.97
N ILE A 16 -8.29 -8.43 -4.23
CA ILE A 16 -8.02 -9.05 -5.53
C ILE A 16 -9.12 -10.06 -5.88
N LEU A 17 -9.61 -10.80 -4.89
CA LEU A 17 -10.66 -11.80 -5.08
C LEU A 17 -12.06 -11.19 -5.14
N ASN A 18 -12.22 -9.94 -4.77
CA ASN A 18 -13.52 -9.28 -4.72
C ASN A 18 -13.94 -8.81 -6.11
N LYS A 19 -15.00 -9.41 -6.65
CA LYS A 19 -15.52 -9.07 -7.99
C LYS A 19 -16.16 -7.68 -8.03
N ASN A 20 -16.57 -7.15 -6.88
CA ASN A 20 -17.22 -5.85 -6.77
C ASN A 20 -16.29 -4.77 -6.22
N SER A 21 -14.99 -4.99 -6.28
CA SER A 21 -14.01 -4.03 -5.79
C SER A 21 -14.08 -2.71 -6.55
N LEU A 22 -13.94 -1.61 -5.83
CA LEU A 22 -13.73 -0.29 -6.43
C LEU A 22 -12.33 -0.13 -7.03
N TRP A 23 -11.41 -0.99 -6.60
CA TRP A 23 -10.04 -1.01 -7.12
C TRP A 23 -10.02 -1.75 -8.46
N GLU A 24 -9.28 -1.19 -9.41
CA GLU A 24 -9.05 -1.88 -10.67
C GLU A 24 -8.01 -2.98 -10.49
N LYS A 25 -8.22 -4.11 -11.14
CA LYS A 25 -7.29 -5.24 -11.02
C LYS A 25 -5.87 -4.88 -11.42
N GLU A 26 -5.71 -4.05 -12.46
CA GLU A 26 -4.39 -3.58 -12.86
C GLU A 26 -3.70 -2.77 -11.77
N GLN A 27 -4.44 -1.92 -11.07
CA GLN A 27 -3.89 -1.15 -9.95
C GLN A 27 -3.40 -2.08 -8.85
N LEU A 28 -4.19 -3.09 -8.51
CA LEU A 28 -3.83 -4.04 -7.47
C LEU A 28 -2.60 -4.86 -7.84
N TYR A 29 -2.54 -5.39 -9.06
CA TYR A 29 -1.46 -6.27 -9.49
C TYR A 29 -0.19 -5.54 -9.89
N LYS A 30 -0.29 -4.37 -10.50
CA LYS A 30 0.89 -3.68 -11.07
C LYS A 30 1.47 -2.63 -10.15
N ILE A 31 0.69 -2.11 -9.21
CA ILE A 31 1.14 -1.01 -8.35
C ILE A 31 1.12 -1.42 -6.88
N VAL A 32 -0.03 -1.78 -6.35
CA VAL A 32 -0.17 -2.01 -4.90
C VAL A 32 0.60 -3.25 -4.45
N LYS A 33 0.38 -4.37 -5.10
CA LYS A 33 1.02 -5.64 -4.71
C LYS A 33 2.54 -5.57 -4.79
N PRO A 34 3.15 -5.16 -5.91
CA PRO A 34 4.60 -5.06 -5.99
C PRO A 34 5.19 -4.11 -4.94
N GLU A 35 4.55 -2.97 -4.71
CA GLU A 35 5.04 -1.99 -3.72
C GLU A 35 4.99 -2.54 -2.31
N MET A 36 3.89 -3.18 -1.93
CA MET A 36 3.74 -3.74 -0.59
C MET A 36 4.70 -4.91 -0.36
N GLU A 37 4.88 -5.77 -1.35
CA GLU A 37 5.82 -6.87 -1.26
C GLU A 37 7.26 -6.38 -1.14
N GLU A 38 7.62 -5.36 -1.90
CA GLU A 38 8.95 -4.76 -1.85
C GLU A 38 9.22 -4.14 -0.47
N LEU A 39 8.27 -3.37 0.07
CA LEU A 39 8.37 -2.79 1.40
C LEU A 39 8.52 -3.88 2.47
N TYR A 40 7.73 -4.94 2.36
CA TYR A 40 7.78 -6.04 3.30
C TYR A 40 9.18 -6.68 3.34
N GLU A 41 9.76 -6.94 2.18
CA GLU A 41 11.10 -7.54 2.10
C GLU A 41 12.15 -6.63 2.72
N TYR A 42 12.11 -5.32 2.44
CA TYR A 42 13.07 -4.39 3.01
C TYR A 42 12.98 -4.32 4.53
N PHE A 43 11.79 -4.16 5.06
CA PHE A 43 11.61 -4.05 6.50
C PHE A 43 11.84 -5.36 7.24
N LYS A 44 11.52 -6.49 6.63
CA LYS A 44 11.80 -7.80 7.18
C LYS A 44 13.30 -8.03 7.35
N LYS A 45 14.11 -7.48 6.45
CA LYS A 45 15.58 -7.54 6.52
C LYS A 45 16.18 -6.46 7.39
N GLY A 46 15.37 -5.67 8.09
CA GLY A 46 15.85 -4.57 8.93
C GLY A 46 16.37 -3.38 8.15
N ARG A 47 16.02 -3.27 6.86
CA ARG A 47 16.44 -2.17 6.01
C ARG A 47 15.36 -1.10 5.94
N LYS A 48 15.80 0.15 5.73
CA LYS A 48 14.90 1.26 5.43
C LYS A 48 14.75 1.35 3.92
N PHE A 49 13.53 1.54 3.47
CA PHE A 49 13.25 1.66 2.05
C PHE A 49 13.02 3.13 1.70
N PHE A 50 13.89 3.67 0.87
CA PHE A 50 13.76 5.02 0.36
C PHE A 50 13.74 4.94 -1.17
N LYS A 51 12.54 4.92 -1.74
CA LYS A 51 12.38 4.73 -3.19
C LYS A 51 13.00 5.86 -4.00
N TYR A 52 13.03 7.07 -3.44
CA TYR A 52 13.48 8.25 -4.15
C TYR A 52 14.61 8.97 -3.41
N GLY A 53 15.53 8.23 -2.80
CA GLY A 53 16.67 8.77 -2.09
C GLY A 53 16.41 9.01 -0.62
N LYS A 54 17.03 10.05 -0.06
CA LYS A 54 16.97 10.30 1.39
C LYS A 54 15.62 10.80 1.90
N ASN A 55 14.80 11.36 1.02
CA ASN A 55 13.51 11.90 1.41
C ASN A 55 12.42 10.87 1.19
N GLN A 56 11.73 10.55 2.26
CA GLN A 56 10.56 9.70 2.15
C GLN A 56 9.49 10.43 1.35
N ARG A 57 8.87 9.71 0.45
CA ARG A 57 7.82 10.26 -0.40
C ARG A 57 6.55 9.45 -0.23
N MET A 58 5.47 10.04 -0.70
CA MET A 58 4.20 9.34 -0.76
C MET A 58 4.35 8.06 -1.60
N LEU A 59 3.90 6.94 -1.05
CA LEU A 59 3.89 5.66 -1.76
C LEU A 59 2.99 5.74 -2.99
N GLU A 60 3.32 4.99 -4.04
CA GLU A 60 2.50 4.97 -5.25
C GLU A 60 1.07 4.53 -4.96
N SER A 61 0.90 3.56 -4.07
CA SER A 61 -0.41 3.12 -3.63
C SER A 61 -1.22 4.24 -2.98
N THR A 62 -0.54 5.12 -2.23
CA THR A 62 -1.20 6.28 -1.62
C THR A 62 -1.64 7.28 -2.67
N TYR A 63 -0.83 7.51 -3.71
CA TYR A 63 -1.23 8.37 -4.82
C TYR A 63 -2.50 7.86 -5.51
N LEU A 64 -2.63 6.57 -5.69
CA LEU A 64 -3.85 5.99 -6.27
C LEU A 64 -5.08 6.36 -5.45
N ILE A 65 -4.94 6.34 -4.14
CA ILE A 65 -6.06 6.66 -3.24
C ILE A 65 -6.40 8.14 -3.31
N THR A 66 -5.40 9.02 -3.24
CA THR A 66 -5.62 10.46 -3.17
C THR A 66 -6.06 11.06 -4.49
N ASP A 67 -5.60 10.49 -5.61
CA ASP A 67 -5.92 10.99 -6.95
C ASP A 67 -7.16 10.35 -7.56
N SER A 68 -7.76 9.40 -6.86
CA SER A 68 -8.91 8.67 -7.39
C SER A 68 -10.19 9.47 -7.27
N LEU A 69 -10.99 9.46 -8.32
CA LEU A 69 -12.37 9.95 -8.29
C LEU A 69 -13.30 8.93 -7.62
N LYS A 70 -12.85 7.69 -7.51
CA LYS A 70 -13.55 6.65 -6.76
C LYS A 70 -13.15 6.80 -5.29
N LYS A 71 -14.04 6.49 -4.37
CA LYS A 71 -13.79 6.67 -2.94
C LYS A 71 -12.91 5.53 -2.39
N LEU A 72 -11.72 5.36 -2.94
CA LEU A 72 -10.79 4.31 -2.52
C LEU A 72 -10.36 4.47 -1.07
N LYS A 73 -10.29 5.72 -0.58
CA LYS A 73 -9.96 6.02 0.82
C LYS A 73 -10.97 5.43 1.81
N ASP A 74 -12.20 5.17 1.35
CA ASP A 74 -13.26 4.63 2.19
C ASP A 74 -13.29 3.11 2.16
N THR A 75 -12.49 2.47 1.30
CA THR A 75 -12.37 1.03 1.26
C THR A 75 -11.48 0.55 2.39
N ASN A 76 -11.63 -0.72 2.79
CA ASN A 76 -10.79 -1.30 3.82
C ASN A 76 -9.31 -1.24 3.44
N LEU A 77 -8.98 -1.61 2.20
CA LEU A 77 -7.60 -1.54 1.71
C LEU A 77 -7.08 -0.11 1.71
N GLY A 78 -7.87 0.85 1.23
CA GLY A 78 -7.48 2.25 1.19
C GLY A 78 -7.17 2.81 2.58
N ARG A 79 -8.03 2.54 3.55
CA ARG A 79 -7.81 2.98 4.93
C ARG A 79 -6.52 2.41 5.52
N GLU A 80 -6.26 1.14 5.28
CA GLU A 80 -5.06 0.50 5.84
C GLU A 80 -3.78 0.95 5.15
N ILE A 81 -3.84 1.26 3.85
CA ILE A 81 -2.70 1.84 3.13
C ILE A 81 -2.39 3.25 3.67
N LEU A 82 -3.41 4.05 3.95
CA LEU A 82 -3.20 5.39 4.52
C LEU A 82 -2.57 5.31 5.91
N LYS A 83 -2.97 4.33 6.72
CA LYS A 83 -2.30 4.09 8.01
C LYS A 83 -0.84 3.69 7.82
N LEU A 84 -0.58 2.84 6.84
CA LEU A 84 0.77 2.42 6.50
C LEU A 84 1.63 3.61 6.08
N GLN A 85 1.08 4.52 5.29
CA GLN A 85 1.78 5.73 4.87
C GLN A 85 2.23 6.56 6.08
N LYS A 86 1.37 6.72 7.07
CA LYS A 86 1.72 7.47 8.29
C LYS A 86 2.85 6.81 9.06
N ILE A 87 2.83 5.47 9.16
CA ILE A 87 3.90 4.73 9.82
C ILE A 87 5.19 4.90 9.02
N TYR A 88 5.11 4.76 7.71
CA TYR A 88 6.25 4.91 6.81
C TYR A 88 6.89 6.30 6.93
N ASP A 89 6.08 7.33 7.04
CA ASP A 89 6.57 8.72 7.18
C ASP A 89 7.37 8.95 8.46
N ASN A 90 7.19 8.09 9.46
CA ASN A 90 7.83 8.21 10.76
C ASN A 90 8.97 7.21 11.02
N VAL A 91 9.37 6.45 10.03
CA VAL A 91 10.49 5.50 10.19
C VAL A 91 11.85 6.11 9.87
#